data_641f3c74a9756a3fb783a83abf17819c
#
_entry.id   641f3c74a9756a3fb783a83abf17819c
#
_cell.length_a   1.000
_cell.length_b   1.000
_cell.length_c   1.000
_cell.angle_alpha   90.00
_cell.angle_beta   90.00
_cell.angle_gamma   90.00
#
_symmetry.space_group_name_H-M   'P 1'
#
loop_
_entity.id
_entity.type
_entity.pdbx_description
1 polymer ?
#
loop_
_entity_poly.entity_id
_entity_poly.type
_entity_poly.pdbx_seq_one_letter_code
_entity_poly.pdbx_strand_id
1 'polypeptide(L)'
;YGPNFTYRCKEKIKVKNPVVELDGDEMTRIIWSFIKDKLIKPYLEIDLKYFDLGMENRDKTDDQITIDAANAIKQFGAGVKCATITPDEARVEEFKLKKMWRSPNGTIRNILGGTVFREPIICNNVPKLVPGWTQPIVIGRHAFGDQYRATDFLIPGEGKMEVKWTSKDGKDKKEFEVFNFNGPGIALSMYNLDDSIKNFARACMNYGLGRKWPVYLSTKNTILKAYDGRFKDLFQDVFEKEFKDKFEKASITYEHRLIDDMVACAMKWNGGYVWACKNYDGDVQSDTVAQGFGSLGLMTSVLMTPDGKTVESEAAHGTVTRHYRMHQQGKETSTNPIASIFAWTRGLTHRGKLDNNTELVKFASTLEKVCIETVESGSMTKDLAILIEKSAKYLTTNQFLEAIDSNLKKKLN
;
A
#
# COMPACT_ATOMS: atom_id res chain seq x y z
N TYR A 1 -52.39 -13.52 13.22
CA TYR A 1 -51.60 -13.75 12.00
C TYR A 1 -50.93 -12.44 11.67
N GLY A 2 -49.69 -12.25 12.13
CA GLY A 2 -48.84 -11.14 11.75
C GLY A 2 -48.32 -11.36 10.34
N PRO A 3 -47.98 -10.28 9.59
CA PRO A 3 -47.46 -10.44 8.26
C PRO A 3 -46.08 -11.12 8.35
N ASN A 4 -45.98 -12.24 7.65
CA ASN A 4 -44.71 -12.91 7.39
C ASN A 4 -43.77 -11.93 6.68
N PHE A 5 -42.90 -11.29 7.42
CA PHE A 5 -41.73 -10.67 6.85
C PHE A 5 -40.78 -11.79 6.37
N THR A 6 -41.03 -12.28 5.17
CA THR A 6 -40.02 -13.02 4.45
C THR A 6 -38.87 -12.03 4.22
N TYR A 7 -37.79 -12.22 4.96
CA TYR A 7 -36.49 -11.66 4.61
C TYR A 7 -36.22 -12.08 3.15
N ARG A 8 -36.48 -11.18 2.21
CA ARG A 8 -35.92 -11.33 0.90
C ARG A 8 -34.41 -11.20 1.12
N CYS A 9 -33.70 -12.34 1.12
CA CYS A 9 -32.28 -12.31 0.88
C CYS A 9 -32.10 -11.49 -0.40
N LYS A 10 -31.54 -10.26 -0.28
CA LYS A 10 -31.09 -9.53 -1.46
C LYS A 10 -30.23 -10.49 -2.23
N GLU A 11 -30.47 -10.65 -3.52
CA GLU A 11 -29.59 -11.42 -4.38
C GLU A 11 -28.17 -10.89 -4.22
N LYS A 12 -27.22 -11.80 -4.11
CA LYS A 12 -25.79 -11.44 -4.09
C LYS A 12 -25.45 -10.68 -5.36
N ILE A 13 -24.57 -9.70 -5.23
CA ILE A 13 -24.02 -8.98 -6.37
C ILE A 13 -23.16 -9.94 -7.16
N LYS A 14 -23.42 -10.06 -8.46
CA LYS A 14 -22.64 -10.91 -9.36
C LYS A 14 -21.35 -10.21 -9.76
N VAL A 15 -20.23 -10.86 -9.51
CA VAL A 15 -18.91 -10.39 -9.91
C VAL A 15 -18.42 -11.27 -11.05
N LYS A 16 -18.42 -10.71 -12.26
CA LYS A 16 -18.19 -11.46 -13.50
C LYS A 16 -16.79 -12.05 -13.60
N ASN A 17 -15.76 -11.27 -13.24
CA ASN A 17 -14.37 -11.69 -13.34
C ASN A 17 -13.76 -11.95 -11.96
N PRO A 18 -12.77 -12.85 -11.87
CA PRO A 18 -12.21 -13.21 -10.57
C PRO A 18 -11.46 -12.08 -9.88
N VAL A 19 -11.37 -12.20 -8.56
CA VAL A 19 -10.40 -11.47 -7.73
C VAL A 19 -9.42 -12.49 -7.17
N VAL A 20 -8.14 -12.16 -7.24
CA VAL A 20 -7.07 -13.00 -6.68
C VAL A 20 -6.94 -12.71 -5.20
N GLU A 21 -7.03 -13.76 -4.39
CA GLU A 21 -6.93 -13.66 -2.94
C GLU A 21 -5.63 -14.28 -2.46
N LEU A 22 -4.80 -13.50 -1.75
CA LEU A 22 -3.54 -13.95 -1.17
C LEU A 22 -3.69 -13.98 0.35
N ASP A 23 -3.80 -15.19 0.91
CA ASP A 23 -3.87 -15.38 2.36
C ASP A 23 -2.50 -15.18 3.01
N GLY A 24 -2.48 -14.93 4.30
CA GLY A 24 -1.26 -14.54 5.02
C GLY A 24 -1.01 -15.31 6.30
N ASP A 25 -0.50 -14.61 7.31
CA ASP A 25 0.03 -15.19 8.53
C ASP A 25 -0.61 -14.64 9.80
N GLU A 26 -0.51 -15.42 10.87
CA GLU A 26 -0.77 -15.06 12.26
C GLU A 26 -2.15 -14.45 12.51
N MET A 27 -2.27 -13.40 13.32
CA MET A 27 -3.57 -12.82 13.68
C MET A 27 -4.32 -12.26 12.47
N THR A 28 -3.61 -11.67 11.53
CA THR A 28 -4.23 -11.14 10.31
C THR A 28 -4.86 -12.22 9.44
N ARG A 29 -4.31 -13.42 9.40
CA ARG A 29 -4.92 -14.56 8.70
C ARG A 29 -6.28 -14.94 9.32
N ILE A 30 -6.39 -14.95 10.63
CA ILE A 30 -7.64 -15.24 11.34
C ILE A 30 -8.68 -14.18 11.05
N ILE A 31 -8.30 -12.92 11.14
CA ILE A 31 -9.16 -11.77 10.83
C ILE A 31 -9.61 -11.79 9.37
N TRP A 32 -8.70 -12.11 8.45
CA TRP A 32 -8.97 -12.21 7.02
C TRP A 32 -10.09 -13.19 6.72
N SER A 33 -10.04 -14.37 7.36
CA SER A 33 -11.08 -15.39 7.26
C SER A 33 -12.43 -14.87 7.76
N PHE A 34 -12.46 -14.18 8.90
CA PHE A 34 -13.69 -13.60 9.46
C PHE A 34 -14.29 -12.53 8.54
N ILE A 35 -13.46 -11.66 7.98
CA ILE A 35 -13.89 -10.63 7.03
C ILE A 35 -14.53 -11.28 5.81
N LYS A 36 -13.86 -12.26 5.23
CA LYS A 36 -14.34 -12.98 4.05
C LYS A 36 -15.70 -13.63 4.31
N ASP A 37 -15.84 -14.32 5.43
CA ASP A 37 -17.06 -15.07 5.77
C ASP A 37 -18.23 -14.16 6.17
N LYS A 38 -17.96 -13.01 6.82
CA LYS A 38 -19.02 -12.11 7.30
C LYS A 38 -19.38 -10.98 6.35
N LEU A 39 -18.39 -10.42 5.66
CA LEU A 39 -18.56 -9.17 4.93
C LEU A 39 -18.42 -9.30 3.41
N ILE A 40 -17.89 -10.40 2.90
CA ILE A 40 -17.66 -10.58 1.47
C ILE A 40 -18.60 -11.65 0.88
N LYS A 41 -18.42 -12.89 1.28
CA LYS A 41 -19.19 -14.04 0.72
C LYS A 41 -20.70 -13.91 0.85
N PRO A 42 -21.26 -13.39 1.97
CA PRO A 42 -22.73 -13.25 2.07
C PRO A 42 -23.33 -12.25 1.09
N TYR A 43 -22.54 -11.31 0.57
CA TYR A 43 -23.02 -10.21 -0.27
C TYR A 43 -22.65 -10.35 -1.74
N LEU A 44 -21.63 -11.11 -2.05
CA LEU A 44 -21.05 -11.21 -3.39
C LEU A 44 -21.05 -12.64 -3.90
N GLU A 45 -21.50 -12.82 -5.15
CA GLU A 45 -21.27 -14.04 -5.94
C GLU A 45 -19.97 -13.82 -6.70
N ILE A 46 -18.84 -14.28 -6.14
CA ILE A 46 -17.52 -13.97 -6.59
C ILE A 46 -16.63 -15.21 -6.68
N ASP A 47 -15.89 -15.32 -7.77
CA ASP A 47 -14.83 -16.31 -7.93
C ASP A 47 -13.52 -15.74 -7.34
N LEU A 48 -13.08 -16.33 -6.24
CA LEU A 48 -11.82 -15.99 -5.58
C LEU A 48 -10.75 -16.98 -5.98
N LYS A 49 -9.72 -16.51 -6.69
CA LYS A 49 -8.53 -17.30 -6.99
C LYS A 49 -7.61 -17.26 -5.77
N TYR A 50 -7.71 -18.28 -4.95
CA TYR A 50 -7.07 -18.35 -3.64
C TYR A 50 -5.64 -18.86 -3.73
N PHE A 51 -4.73 -18.14 -3.11
CA PHE A 51 -3.32 -18.50 -2.94
C PHE A 51 -2.93 -18.35 -1.47
N ASP A 52 -2.48 -19.44 -0.87
CA ASP A 52 -2.03 -19.41 0.53
C ASP A 52 -0.56 -18.97 0.59
N LEU A 53 -0.33 -17.72 0.98
CA LEU A 53 1.00 -17.15 1.19
C LEU A 53 1.44 -17.24 2.65
N GLY A 54 0.80 -18.08 3.46
CA GLY A 54 1.26 -18.38 4.81
C GLY A 54 2.67 -18.95 4.79
N MET A 55 3.41 -18.71 5.87
CA MET A 55 4.84 -19.05 5.97
C MET A 55 5.11 -20.52 5.64
N GLU A 56 4.27 -21.41 6.16
CA GLU A 56 4.44 -22.86 5.95
C GLU A 56 4.29 -23.27 4.48
N ASN A 57 3.29 -22.70 3.79
CA ASN A 57 3.05 -23.02 2.38
C ASN A 57 4.10 -22.40 1.45
N ARG A 58 4.59 -21.20 1.79
CA ARG A 58 5.71 -20.61 1.05
C ARG A 58 6.97 -21.47 1.15
N ASP A 59 7.27 -21.98 2.33
CA ASP A 59 8.41 -22.88 2.55
C ASP A 59 8.22 -24.21 1.80
N LYS A 60 7.03 -24.80 1.90
CA LYS A 60 6.69 -26.05 1.22
C LYS A 60 6.83 -25.97 -0.29
N THR A 61 6.49 -24.84 -0.90
CA THR A 61 6.53 -24.63 -2.34
C THR A 61 7.83 -23.99 -2.83
N ASP A 62 8.83 -23.83 -1.98
CA ASP A 62 10.07 -23.09 -2.27
C ASP A 62 9.77 -21.68 -2.81
N ASP A 63 8.78 -21.04 -2.18
CA ASP A 63 8.25 -19.70 -2.53
C ASP A 63 7.60 -19.59 -3.92
N GLN A 64 7.40 -20.69 -4.61
CA GLN A 64 6.74 -20.67 -5.93
C GLN A 64 5.31 -20.13 -5.84
N ILE A 65 4.63 -20.38 -4.72
CA ILE A 65 3.24 -19.88 -4.52
C ILE A 65 3.15 -18.35 -4.60
N THR A 66 4.16 -17.62 -4.14
CA THR A 66 4.21 -16.15 -4.25
C THR A 66 4.31 -15.71 -5.69
N ILE A 67 5.14 -16.38 -6.48
CA ILE A 67 5.31 -16.10 -7.91
C ILE A 67 4.01 -16.40 -8.65
N ASP A 68 3.39 -17.55 -8.40
CA ASP A 68 2.12 -17.96 -9.01
C ASP A 68 0.99 -16.95 -8.68
N ALA A 69 0.94 -16.49 -7.44
CA ALA A 69 -0.04 -15.50 -6.99
C ALA A 69 0.14 -14.15 -7.72
N ALA A 70 1.38 -13.68 -7.84
CA ALA A 70 1.68 -12.44 -8.54
C ALA A 70 1.31 -12.52 -10.03
N ASN A 71 1.61 -13.64 -10.67
CA ASN A 71 1.23 -13.87 -12.07
C ASN A 71 -0.29 -13.95 -12.26
N ALA A 72 -1.01 -14.51 -11.29
CA ALA A 72 -2.47 -14.53 -11.30
C ALA A 72 -3.04 -13.10 -11.19
N ILE A 73 -2.48 -12.25 -10.34
CA ILE A 73 -2.88 -10.84 -10.25
C ILE A 73 -2.66 -10.14 -11.59
N LYS A 74 -1.52 -10.38 -12.22
CA LYS A 74 -1.21 -9.84 -13.55
C LYS A 74 -2.22 -10.27 -14.59
N GLN A 75 -2.65 -11.53 -14.55
CA GLN A 75 -3.63 -12.09 -15.47
C GLN A 75 -5.04 -11.52 -15.26
N PHE A 76 -5.51 -11.46 -14.02
CA PHE A 76 -6.90 -11.09 -13.70
C PHE A 76 -7.10 -9.61 -13.37
N GLY A 77 -6.04 -8.88 -13.07
CA GLY A 77 -6.07 -7.43 -12.90
C GLY A 77 -6.43 -6.92 -11.50
N ALA A 78 -6.93 -7.75 -10.61
CA ALA A 78 -7.31 -7.35 -9.26
C ALA A 78 -6.89 -8.40 -8.23
N GLY A 79 -6.13 -7.98 -7.23
CA GLY A 79 -5.69 -8.83 -6.13
C GLY A 79 -5.89 -8.18 -4.77
N VAL A 80 -6.19 -8.99 -3.78
CA VAL A 80 -6.31 -8.60 -2.39
C VAL A 80 -5.38 -9.47 -1.56
N LYS A 81 -4.60 -8.87 -0.68
CA LYS A 81 -3.55 -9.57 0.06
C LYS A 81 -3.64 -9.34 1.56
N CYS A 82 -3.60 -10.43 2.31
CA CYS A 82 -3.41 -10.45 3.75
C CYS A 82 -1.93 -10.22 4.11
N ALA A 83 -1.65 -9.70 5.29
CA ALA A 83 -0.29 -9.50 5.77
C ALA A 83 0.45 -10.83 5.90
N THR A 84 1.73 -10.82 5.51
CA THR A 84 2.61 -12.00 5.55
C THR A 84 3.85 -11.73 6.38
N ILE A 85 4.41 -12.80 6.97
CA ILE A 85 5.69 -12.74 7.67
C ILE A 85 6.82 -12.56 6.65
N THR A 86 7.73 -11.62 6.92
CA THR A 86 9.05 -11.60 6.28
C THR A 86 10.04 -12.22 7.28
N PRO A 87 10.54 -13.43 7.02
CA PRO A 87 11.31 -14.14 8.02
C PRO A 87 12.69 -13.53 8.24
N ASP A 88 13.05 -13.42 9.51
CA ASP A 88 14.41 -13.19 9.97
C ASP A 88 15.00 -14.50 10.48
N GLU A 89 16.18 -14.45 11.10
CA GLU A 89 16.85 -15.63 11.65
C GLU A 89 15.99 -16.35 12.71
N ALA A 90 15.31 -15.58 13.58
CA ALA A 90 14.44 -16.14 14.60
C ALA A 90 13.23 -16.86 13.99
N ARG A 91 12.66 -16.33 12.92
CA ARG A 91 11.55 -16.97 12.21
C ARG A 91 11.99 -18.23 11.46
N VAL A 92 13.19 -18.23 10.87
CA VAL A 92 13.76 -19.43 10.23
C VAL A 92 13.85 -20.58 11.24
N GLU A 93 14.30 -20.31 12.45
CA GLU A 93 14.39 -21.29 13.52
C GLU A 93 13.00 -21.73 14.01
N GLU A 94 12.09 -20.78 14.26
CA GLU A 94 10.72 -21.04 14.74
C GLU A 94 9.95 -21.97 13.82
N PHE A 95 9.98 -21.69 12.51
CA PHE A 95 9.23 -22.45 11.50
C PHE A 95 10.04 -23.57 10.86
N LYS A 96 11.30 -23.73 11.22
CA LYS A 96 12.23 -24.72 10.59
C LYS A 96 12.28 -24.56 9.07
N LEU A 97 12.46 -23.30 8.63
CA LEU A 97 12.45 -22.97 7.21
C LEU A 97 13.70 -23.46 6.50
N LYS A 98 13.55 -23.87 5.25
CA LYS A 98 14.65 -24.27 4.36
C LYS A 98 15.58 -23.10 4.04
N LYS A 99 15.04 -21.89 3.99
CA LYS A 99 15.74 -20.63 3.69
C LYS A 99 15.10 -19.47 4.43
N MET A 100 15.83 -18.38 4.52
CA MET A 100 15.29 -17.07 4.89
C MET A 100 14.63 -16.44 3.65
N TRP A 101 13.37 -16.80 3.40
CA TRP A 101 12.63 -16.37 2.20
C TRP A 101 12.47 -14.86 2.16
N ARG A 102 12.48 -14.30 0.95
CA ARG A 102 12.28 -12.87 0.71
C ARG A 102 10.87 -12.44 1.08
N SER A 103 10.69 -11.13 1.30
CA SER A 103 9.36 -10.56 1.47
C SER A 103 8.49 -10.86 0.24
N PRO A 104 7.29 -11.43 0.43
CA PRO A 104 6.34 -11.61 -0.66
C PRO A 104 6.00 -10.30 -1.36
N ASN A 105 5.93 -9.19 -0.62
CA ASN A 105 5.65 -7.87 -1.19
C ASN A 105 6.70 -7.45 -2.22
N GLY A 106 7.97 -7.69 -1.94
CA GLY A 106 9.07 -7.42 -2.88
C GLY A 106 8.95 -8.24 -4.16
N THR A 107 8.67 -9.53 -4.04
CA THR A 107 8.48 -10.44 -5.17
C THR A 107 7.30 -10.01 -6.05
N ILE A 108 6.16 -9.69 -5.43
CA ILE A 108 4.96 -9.24 -6.12
C ILE A 108 5.22 -7.93 -6.87
N ARG A 109 5.87 -6.96 -6.21
CA ARG A 109 6.22 -5.66 -6.80
C ARG A 109 7.13 -5.81 -8.00
N ASN A 110 8.12 -6.70 -7.93
CA ASN A 110 9.03 -6.96 -9.05
C ASN A 110 8.30 -7.57 -10.26
N ILE A 111 7.34 -8.45 -10.03
CA ILE A 111 6.58 -9.10 -11.10
C ILE A 111 5.58 -8.15 -11.73
N LEU A 112 4.86 -7.37 -10.92
CA LEU A 112 3.83 -6.43 -11.41
C LEU A 112 4.42 -5.13 -11.93
N GLY A 113 5.56 -4.69 -11.38
CA GLY A 113 6.22 -3.45 -11.81
C GLY A 113 5.45 -2.18 -11.47
N GLY A 114 4.64 -2.20 -10.42
CA GLY A 114 3.80 -1.09 -10.04
C GLY A 114 4.41 -0.14 -9.02
N THR A 115 3.63 0.87 -8.68
CA THR A 115 3.93 1.85 -7.64
C THR A 115 3.06 1.59 -6.42
N VAL A 116 3.64 1.71 -5.24
CA VAL A 116 2.92 1.56 -3.97
C VAL A 116 2.36 2.91 -3.56
N PHE A 117 1.05 2.95 -3.32
CA PHE A 117 0.35 4.11 -2.78
C PHE A 117 -0.15 3.80 -1.38
N ARG A 118 0.21 4.64 -0.42
CA ARG A 118 -0.28 4.54 0.95
C ARG A 118 -1.21 5.70 1.24
N GLU A 119 -2.40 5.37 1.73
CA GLU A 119 -3.48 6.33 1.98
C GLU A 119 -4.07 6.10 3.36
N PRO A 120 -4.20 7.18 4.19
CA PRO A 120 -4.83 7.07 5.49
C PRO A 120 -6.35 6.93 5.38
N ILE A 121 -6.92 6.17 6.33
CA ILE A 121 -8.36 6.11 6.56
C ILE A 121 -8.65 7.10 7.68
N ILE A 122 -9.50 8.10 7.42
CA ILE A 122 -9.78 9.17 8.37
C ILE A 122 -11.08 8.91 9.11
N CYS A 123 -11.00 8.77 10.44
CA CYS A 123 -12.15 8.77 11.35
C CYS A 123 -12.07 10.06 12.18
N ASN A 124 -13.08 10.90 12.10
CA ASN A 124 -13.04 12.27 12.64
C ASN A 124 -12.93 12.32 14.16
N ASN A 125 -13.39 11.29 14.87
CA ASN A 125 -13.29 11.19 16.33
C ASN A 125 -11.95 10.62 16.83
N VAL A 126 -11.12 10.08 15.94
CA VAL A 126 -9.77 9.61 16.29
C VAL A 126 -8.81 10.78 16.17
N PRO A 127 -8.11 11.16 17.27
CA PRO A 127 -7.21 12.31 17.26
C PRO A 127 -6.04 12.10 16.28
N LYS A 128 -5.68 13.17 15.57
CA LYS A 128 -4.51 13.22 14.70
C LYS A 128 -3.39 14.02 15.36
N LEU A 129 -2.13 13.62 15.15
CA LEU A 129 -1.00 14.42 15.60
C LEU A 129 -0.92 15.76 14.85
N VAL A 130 -1.38 15.79 13.61
CA VAL A 130 -1.50 17.02 12.81
C VAL A 130 -2.98 17.30 12.59
N PRO A 131 -3.64 18.09 13.45
CA PRO A 131 -5.09 18.29 13.37
C PRO A 131 -5.59 18.93 12.08
N GLY A 132 -4.74 19.71 11.40
CA GLY A 132 -5.08 20.36 10.13
C GLY A 132 -5.24 19.42 8.93
N TRP A 133 -4.81 18.18 9.06
CA TRP A 133 -4.95 17.18 7.98
C TRP A 133 -6.37 16.61 7.96
N THR A 134 -7.25 17.29 7.25
CA THR A 134 -8.68 16.94 7.15
C THR A 134 -8.99 16.06 5.94
N GLN A 135 -8.07 15.96 5.00
CA GLN A 135 -8.16 15.13 3.81
C GLN A 135 -6.93 14.21 3.73
N PRO A 136 -7.03 13.04 3.06
CA PRO A 136 -5.89 12.15 2.93
C PRO A 136 -4.69 12.78 2.21
N ILE A 137 -3.50 12.49 2.71
CA ILE A 137 -2.25 12.66 1.97
C ILE A 137 -1.86 11.28 1.47
N VAL A 138 -1.83 11.09 0.16
CA VAL A 138 -1.43 9.81 -0.45
C VAL A 138 0.03 9.88 -0.79
N ILE A 139 0.82 8.96 -0.25
CA ILE A 139 2.24 8.83 -0.61
C ILE A 139 2.37 7.79 -1.73
N GLY A 140 2.86 8.23 -2.89
CA GLY A 140 3.31 7.35 -3.96
C GLY A 140 4.82 7.17 -3.89
N ARG A 141 5.28 5.93 -3.68
CA ARG A 141 6.70 5.61 -3.55
C ARG A 141 7.22 4.94 -4.81
N HIS A 142 8.30 5.47 -5.37
CA HIS A 142 9.06 4.82 -6.43
C HIS A 142 9.88 3.67 -5.86
N ALA A 143 9.34 2.46 -5.87
CA ALA A 143 9.95 1.30 -5.21
C ALA A 143 11.03 0.61 -6.05
N PHE A 144 11.87 1.39 -6.74
CA PHE A 144 12.95 0.89 -7.58
C PHE A 144 14.20 1.76 -7.46
N GLY A 145 15.36 1.11 -7.42
CA GLY A 145 16.65 1.80 -7.54
C GLY A 145 17.05 2.60 -6.30
N ASP A 146 17.92 3.59 -6.52
CA ASP A 146 18.48 4.49 -5.53
C ASP A 146 19.16 3.72 -4.38
N GLN A 147 18.99 4.17 -3.11
CA GLN A 147 19.64 3.56 -1.94
C GLN A 147 19.31 2.07 -1.79
N TYR A 148 18.20 1.60 -2.29
CA TYR A 148 17.72 0.22 -2.15
C TYR A 148 18.37 -0.74 -3.16
N ARG A 149 19.12 -0.23 -4.11
CA ARG A 149 19.94 -0.95 -5.09
C ARG A 149 21.36 -0.43 -5.11
N ALA A 150 21.83 0.13 -3.99
CA ALA A 150 23.15 0.69 -3.88
C ALA A 150 24.23 -0.39 -3.84
N THR A 151 25.39 -0.04 -4.39
CA THR A 151 26.63 -0.75 -4.16
C THR A 151 27.43 0.08 -3.16
N ASP A 152 27.46 -0.37 -1.91
CA ASP A 152 28.15 0.32 -0.82
C ASP A 152 29.25 -0.57 -0.21
N PHE A 153 30.32 0.03 0.22
CA PHE A 153 31.47 -0.70 0.74
C PHE A 153 32.37 0.19 1.61
N LEU A 154 33.12 -0.46 2.49
CA LEU A 154 34.11 0.23 3.31
C LEU A 154 35.37 0.48 2.50
N ILE A 155 35.94 1.67 2.63
CA ILE A 155 37.22 2.03 2.10
C ILE A 155 38.29 1.75 3.19
N PRO A 156 39.22 0.82 2.94
CA PRO A 156 40.14 0.38 4.01
C PRO A 156 41.28 1.35 4.34
N GLY A 157 41.57 2.29 3.44
CA GLY A 157 42.70 3.22 3.64
C GLY A 157 42.86 4.21 2.51
N GLU A 158 44.03 4.76 2.37
CA GLU A 158 44.37 5.70 1.29
C GLU A 158 44.14 5.08 -0.08
N GLY A 159 43.56 5.85 -0.99
CA GLY A 159 43.27 5.39 -2.34
C GLY A 159 42.21 6.19 -3.03
N LYS A 160 42.02 5.92 -4.30
CA LYS A 160 41.11 6.66 -5.16
C LYS A 160 39.88 5.85 -5.50
N MET A 161 38.70 6.44 -5.28
CA MET A 161 37.43 5.86 -5.77
C MET A 161 37.09 6.48 -7.11
N GLU A 162 36.79 5.62 -8.08
CA GLU A 162 36.37 6.00 -9.42
C GLU A 162 35.03 5.33 -9.79
N VAL A 163 34.26 5.99 -10.64
CA VAL A 163 33.07 5.45 -11.27
C VAL A 163 33.27 5.42 -12.77
N LYS A 164 32.99 4.31 -13.38
CA LYS A 164 33.14 4.10 -14.82
C LYS A 164 31.86 3.52 -15.42
N TRP A 165 31.42 4.10 -16.53
CA TRP A 165 30.40 3.53 -17.39
C TRP A 165 31.00 3.26 -18.78
N THR A 166 30.72 2.08 -19.32
CA THR A 166 31.15 1.69 -20.65
C THR A 166 29.94 1.24 -21.46
N SER A 167 29.77 1.77 -22.66
CA SER A 167 28.72 1.31 -23.58
C SER A 167 28.88 -0.16 -23.91
N LYS A 168 27.77 -0.83 -24.31
CA LYS A 168 27.77 -2.26 -24.63
C LYS A 168 28.80 -2.62 -25.72
N ASP A 169 29.00 -1.74 -26.72
CA ASP A 169 29.97 -1.93 -27.81
C ASP A 169 31.41 -1.52 -27.43
N GLY A 170 31.60 -0.99 -26.22
CA GLY A 170 32.88 -0.54 -25.69
C GLY A 170 33.43 0.76 -26.28
N LYS A 171 32.70 1.41 -27.19
CA LYS A 171 33.15 2.60 -27.90
C LYS A 171 32.99 3.89 -27.13
N ASP A 172 31.97 3.95 -26.25
CA ASP A 172 31.69 5.14 -25.42
C ASP A 172 31.96 4.82 -23.95
N LYS A 173 32.60 5.75 -23.27
CA LYS A 173 33.00 5.60 -21.85
C LYS A 173 32.80 6.91 -21.13
N LYS A 174 32.41 6.81 -19.87
CA LYS A 174 32.37 7.92 -18.91
C LYS A 174 33.12 7.48 -17.67
N GLU A 175 34.13 8.26 -17.26
CA GLU A 175 34.94 7.98 -16.09
C GLU A 175 35.00 9.22 -15.20
N PHE A 176 34.80 9.02 -13.90
CA PHE A 176 34.84 10.11 -12.92
C PHE A 176 35.66 9.67 -11.71
N GLU A 177 36.56 10.52 -11.27
CA GLU A 177 37.16 10.41 -9.94
C GLU A 177 36.11 10.93 -8.94
N VAL A 178 35.66 10.06 -8.02
CA VAL A 178 34.70 10.43 -7.00
C VAL A 178 35.37 11.13 -5.84
N PHE A 179 36.42 10.49 -5.28
CA PHE A 179 37.15 11.01 -4.16
C PHE A 179 38.52 10.32 -4.01
N ASN A 180 39.53 11.08 -3.63
CA ASN A 180 40.84 10.56 -3.29
C ASN A 180 40.97 10.51 -1.75
N PHE A 181 40.85 9.31 -1.19
CA PHE A 181 40.82 9.10 0.25
C PHE A 181 42.18 9.21 0.86
N ASN A 182 42.34 9.97 1.95
CA ASN A 182 43.56 10.10 2.75
C ASN A 182 43.58 9.13 3.95
N GLY A 183 42.53 8.33 4.12
CA GLY A 183 42.38 7.36 5.19
C GLY A 183 41.12 6.54 4.99
N PRO A 184 40.77 5.67 5.97
CA PRO A 184 39.57 4.85 5.87
C PRO A 184 38.31 5.69 5.75
N GLY A 185 37.31 5.11 5.07
CA GLY A 185 36.02 5.77 4.88
C GLY A 185 34.99 4.79 4.34
N ILE A 186 33.99 5.34 3.69
CA ILE A 186 32.88 4.58 3.12
C ILE A 186 32.47 5.21 1.78
N ALA A 187 31.99 4.37 0.88
CA ALA A 187 31.55 4.81 -0.44
C ALA A 187 30.30 4.10 -0.88
N LEU A 188 29.54 4.74 -1.76
CA LEU A 188 28.30 4.22 -2.29
C LEU A 188 28.08 4.69 -3.71
N SER A 189 27.56 3.81 -4.55
CA SER A 189 26.96 4.19 -5.83
C SER A 189 25.55 3.65 -5.95
N MET A 190 24.70 4.38 -6.66
CA MET A 190 23.31 3.98 -6.89
C MET A 190 22.88 4.39 -8.30
N TYR A 191 21.75 3.87 -8.75
CA TYR A 191 21.25 4.11 -10.10
C TYR A 191 19.74 4.10 -10.17
N ASN A 192 19.22 4.61 -11.30
CA ASN A 192 17.83 4.45 -11.67
C ASN A 192 17.70 4.31 -13.20
N LEU A 193 16.50 4.03 -13.69
CA LEU A 193 16.20 3.82 -15.11
C LEU A 193 15.13 4.79 -15.57
N ASP A 194 15.28 5.35 -16.76
CA ASP A 194 14.28 6.23 -17.39
C ASP A 194 12.91 5.60 -17.47
N ASP A 195 12.83 4.35 -17.97
CA ASP A 195 11.53 3.67 -18.09
C ASP A 195 10.85 3.45 -16.75
N SER A 196 11.60 3.12 -15.71
CA SER A 196 11.07 2.98 -14.36
C SER A 196 10.52 4.31 -13.83
N ILE A 197 11.25 5.39 -14.02
CA ILE A 197 10.83 6.74 -13.61
C ILE A 197 9.56 7.17 -14.37
N LYS A 198 9.52 6.96 -15.68
CA LYS A 198 8.33 7.28 -16.51
C LYS A 198 7.11 6.47 -16.07
N ASN A 199 7.30 5.19 -15.79
CA ASN A 199 6.22 4.33 -15.31
C ASN A 199 5.73 4.74 -13.93
N PHE A 200 6.63 5.15 -13.05
CA PHE A 200 6.28 5.76 -11.77
C PHE A 200 5.45 7.03 -11.95
N ALA A 201 5.85 7.90 -12.87
CA ALA A 201 5.08 9.09 -13.21
C ALA A 201 3.67 8.75 -13.69
N ARG A 202 3.54 7.79 -14.60
CA ARG A 202 2.23 7.35 -15.12
C ARG A 202 1.32 6.81 -14.00
N ALA A 203 1.88 5.98 -13.13
CA ALA A 203 1.12 5.44 -11.99
C ALA A 203 0.60 6.56 -11.08
N CYS A 204 1.45 7.53 -10.73
CA CYS A 204 1.06 8.67 -9.88
C CYS A 204 -0.01 9.55 -10.53
N MET A 205 0.14 9.85 -11.83
CA MET A 205 -0.83 10.64 -12.58
C MET A 205 -2.18 9.92 -12.68
N ASN A 206 -2.19 8.62 -12.96
CA ASN A 206 -3.41 7.82 -12.99
C ASN A 206 -4.08 7.74 -11.63
N TYR A 207 -3.31 7.61 -10.54
CA TYR A 207 -3.88 7.60 -9.20
C TYR A 207 -4.54 8.96 -8.87
N GLY A 208 -3.87 10.05 -9.19
CA GLY A 208 -4.43 11.41 -9.01
C GLY A 208 -5.72 11.61 -9.80
N LEU A 209 -5.76 11.17 -11.05
CA LEU A 209 -6.99 11.22 -11.87
C LEU A 209 -8.12 10.41 -11.25
N GLY A 210 -7.84 9.20 -10.78
CA GLY A 210 -8.83 8.33 -10.16
C GLY A 210 -9.43 8.92 -8.88
N ARG A 211 -8.66 9.68 -8.13
CA ARG A 211 -9.09 10.35 -6.89
C ARG A 211 -9.54 11.79 -7.11
N LYS A 212 -9.30 12.35 -8.29
CA LYS A 212 -9.48 13.78 -8.63
C LYS A 212 -8.67 14.69 -7.70
N TRP A 213 -7.45 14.32 -7.43
CA TRP A 213 -6.50 15.06 -6.60
C TRP A 213 -5.26 15.46 -7.37
N PRO A 214 -4.70 16.64 -7.08
CA PRO A 214 -3.44 17.06 -7.69
C PRO A 214 -2.29 16.16 -7.30
N VAL A 215 -1.24 16.16 -8.11
CA VAL A 215 -0.04 15.35 -7.93
C VAL A 215 1.17 16.26 -7.77
N TYR A 216 1.97 15.99 -6.75
CA TYR A 216 3.23 16.70 -6.49
C TYR A 216 4.38 15.71 -6.49
N LEU A 217 5.40 15.96 -7.32
CA LEU A 217 6.67 15.24 -7.23
C LEU A 217 7.64 16.05 -6.38
N SER A 218 8.32 15.43 -5.43
CA SER A 218 9.39 16.07 -4.69
C SER A 218 10.76 15.44 -4.99
N THR A 219 11.76 16.30 -5.15
CA THR A 219 13.15 15.91 -5.36
C THR A 219 14.11 16.90 -4.69
N LYS A 220 15.39 16.61 -4.72
CA LYS A 220 16.43 17.57 -4.33
C LYS A 220 17.33 17.90 -5.54
N ASN A 221 16.70 18.27 -6.65
CA ASN A 221 17.42 18.53 -7.92
C ASN A 221 18.36 19.71 -7.88
N THR A 222 18.25 20.60 -6.91
CA THR A 222 19.21 21.69 -6.70
C THR A 222 20.55 21.19 -6.20
N ILE A 223 20.61 20.03 -5.58
CA ILE A 223 21.82 19.35 -5.10
C ILE A 223 22.20 18.22 -6.06
N LEU A 224 21.30 17.30 -6.33
CA LEU A 224 21.51 16.20 -7.29
C LEU A 224 20.98 16.62 -8.67
N LYS A 225 21.73 17.52 -9.32
CA LYS A 225 21.27 18.23 -10.52
C LYS A 225 21.00 17.30 -11.69
N ALA A 226 21.84 16.31 -11.92
CA ALA A 226 21.64 15.32 -12.98
C ALA A 226 20.69 14.21 -12.52
N TYR A 227 20.92 13.64 -11.35
CA TYR A 227 20.18 12.47 -10.86
C TYR A 227 18.71 12.82 -10.58
N ASP A 228 18.47 13.74 -9.67
CA ASP A 228 17.10 14.17 -9.34
C ASP A 228 16.50 15.04 -10.44
N GLY A 229 17.31 15.78 -11.18
CA GLY A 229 16.87 16.52 -12.36
C GLY A 229 16.27 15.63 -13.43
N ARG A 230 16.79 14.39 -13.55
CA ARG A 230 16.21 13.41 -14.48
C ARG A 230 14.77 13.02 -14.09
N PHE A 231 14.51 12.81 -12.79
CA PHE A 231 13.14 12.59 -12.29
C PHE A 231 12.21 13.74 -12.64
N LYS A 232 12.63 14.96 -12.37
CA LYS A 232 11.86 16.18 -12.67
C LYS A 232 11.54 16.28 -14.16
N ASP A 233 12.54 16.12 -15.01
CA ASP A 233 12.38 16.26 -16.47
C ASP A 233 11.49 15.17 -17.06
N LEU A 234 11.66 13.92 -16.63
CA LEU A 234 10.84 12.81 -17.13
C LEU A 234 9.38 12.88 -16.64
N PHE A 235 9.14 13.32 -15.42
CA PHE A 235 7.78 13.58 -14.94
C PHE A 235 7.10 14.67 -15.76
N GLN A 236 7.80 15.76 -16.02
CA GLN A 236 7.27 16.86 -16.82
C GLN A 236 6.95 16.40 -18.25
N ASP A 237 7.83 15.63 -18.86
CA ASP A 237 7.65 15.08 -20.20
C ASP A 237 6.42 14.15 -20.27
N VAL A 238 6.29 13.22 -19.34
CA VAL A 238 5.12 12.32 -19.24
C VAL A 238 3.83 13.13 -19.04
N PHE A 239 3.87 14.11 -18.14
CA PHE A 239 2.70 14.97 -17.89
C PHE A 239 2.24 15.70 -19.16
N GLU A 240 3.14 16.40 -19.82
CA GLU A 240 2.81 17.19 -21.00
C GLU A 240 2.31 16.35 -22.15
N LYS A 241 2.92 15.21 -22.40
CA LYS A 241 2.58 14.35 -23.54
C LYS A 241 1.36 13.46 -23.31
N GLU A 242 1.13 13.00 -22.07
CA GLU A 242 0.15 11.96 -21.81
C GLU A 242 -1.00 12.38 -20.88
N PHE A 243 -0.84 13.39 -20.03
CA PHE A 243 -1.80 13.67 -18.96
C PHE A 243 -2.34 15.11 -18.91
N LYS A 244 -1.69 16.06 -19.55
CA LYS A 244 -2.07 17.48 -19.44
C LYS A 244 -3.55 17.73 -19.70
N ASP A 245 -4.07 17.22 -20.82
CA ASP A 245 -5.48 17.41 -21.20
C ASP A 245 -6.43 16.74 -20.21
N LYS A 246 -6.08 15.54 -19.73
CA LYS A 246 -6.87 14.80 -18.74
C LYS A 246 -6.92 15.53 -17.40
N PHE A 247 -5.81 16.13 -16.99
CA PHE A 247 -5.72 16.91 -15.75
C PHE A 247 -6.53 18.20 -15.84
N GLU A 248 -6.47 18.90 -16.97
CA GLU A 248 -7.27 20.09 -17.22
C GLU A 248 -8.78 19.77 -17.15
N LYS A 249 -9.22 18.70 -17.80
CA LYS A 249 -10.62 18.24 -17.75
C LYS A 249 -11.08 17.86 -16.35
N ALA A 250 -10.19 17.30 -15.53
CA ALA A 250 -10.48 16.92 -14.16
C ALA A 250 -10.30 18.07 -13.16
N SER A 251 -9.86 19.26 -13.62
CA SER A 251 -9.55 20.42 -12.79
C SER A 251 -8.53 20.14 -11.69
N ILE A 252 -7.51 19.34 -12.01
CA ILE A 252 -6.38 19.04 -11.13
C ILE A 252 -5.07 19.44 -11.80
N THR A 253 -4.02 19.54 -10.99
CA THR A 253 -2.71 20.02 -11.43
C THR A 253 -1.60 19.02 -11.10
N TYR A 254 -0.51 19.13 -11.84
CA TYR A 254 0.77 18.50 -11.48
C TYR A 254 1.83 19.57 -11.27
N GLU A 255 2.63 19.44 -10.23
CA GLU A 255 3.72 20.37 -9.91
C GLU A 255 4.89 19.62 -9.28
N HIS A 256 6.11 20.00 -9.67
CA HIS A 256 7.33 19.58 -8.99
C HIS A 256 7.67 20.59 -7.87
N ARG A 257 8.12 20.08 -6.71
CA ARG A 257 8.61 20.88 -5.59
C ARG A 257 9.90 20.31 -5.03
N LEU A 258 10.75 21.15 -4.45
CA LEU A 258 11.88 20.66 -3.66
C LEU A 258 11.34 19.92 -2.42
N ILE A 259 12.01 18.84 -2.02
CA ILE A 259 11.55 17.97 -0.91
C ILE A 259 11.34 18.76 0.39
N ASP A 260 12.24 19.65 0.74
CA ASP A 260 12.12 20.47 1.95
C ASP A 260 10.92 21.43 1.88
N ASP A 261 10.70 22.05 0.73
CA ASP A 261 9.50 22.88 0.48
C ASP A 261 8.21 22.04 0.53
N MET A 262 8.24 20.85 -0.05
CA MET A 262 7.08 19.95 -0.03
C MET A 262 6.74 19.48 1.39
N VAL A 263 7.74 19.20 2.21
CA VAL A 263 7.53 18.88 3.64
C VAL A 263 6.87 20.04 4.35
N ALA A 264 7.32 21.28 4.11
CA ALA A 264 6.71 22.47 4.68
C ALA A 264 5.25 22.63 4.22
N CYS A 265 4.97 22.42 2.94
CA CYS A 265 3.62 22.46 2.39
C CYS A 265 2.73 21.37 3.01
N ALA A 266 3.24 20.16 3.17
CA ALA A 266 2.50 19.05 3.80
C ALA A 266 2.06 19.41 5.22
N MET A 267 2.90 20.09 5.98
CA MET A 267 2.56 20.53 7.33
C MET A 267 1.52 21.65 7.38
N LYS A 268 1.43 22.46 6.32
CA LYS A 268 0.54 23.63 6.24
C LYS A 268 -0.79 23.32 5.53
N TRP A 269 -0.79 22.42 4.58
CA TRP A 269 -1.96 22.09 3.77
C TRP A 269 -2.87 21.08 4.50
N ASN A 270 -4.13 21.06 4.06
CA ASN A 270 -5.14 20.18 4.68
C ASN A 270 -5.15 18.75 4.14
N GLY A 271 -4.37 18.45 3.12
CA GLY A 271 -4.39 17.16 2.44
C GLY A 271 -5.15 17.21 1.11
N GLY A 272 -5.57 16.06 0.61
CA GLY A 272 -6.28 15.95 -0.67
C GLY A 272 -5.35 16.01 -1.87
N TYR A 273 -4.21 15.34 -1.80
CA TYR A 273 -3.25 15.28 -2.90
C TYR A 273 -2.43 13.99 -2.89
N VAL A 274 -1.82 13.71 -4.02
CA VAL A 274 -0.86 12.61 -4.18
C VAL A 274 0.55 13.20 -4.13
N TRP A 275 1.35 12.69 -3.22
CA TRP A 275 2.74 13.07 -3.06
C TRP A 275 3.63 11.96 -3.65
N ALA A 276 4.17 12.21 -4.84
CA ALA A 276 5.09 11.30 -5.51
C ALA A 276 6.49 11.48 -4.94
N CYS A 277 7.01 10.45 -4.32
CA CYS A 277 8.28 10.44 -3.62
C CYS A 277 9.28 9.48 -4.28
N LYS A 278 10.53 9.87 -4.33
CA LYS A 278 11.64 8.95 -4.64
C LYS A 278 11.69 7.83 -3.60
N ASN A 279 12.43 6.78 -3.88
CA ASN A 279 12.38 5.54 -3.10
C ASN A 279 12.58 5.76 -1.59
N TYR A 280 13.69 6.37 -1.19
CA TYR A 280 13.97 6.63 0.22
C TYR A 280 13.00 7.63 0.84
N ASP A 281 12.72 8.72 0.14
CA ASP A 281 11.78 9.75 0.60
C ASP A 281 10.40 9.14 0.85
N GLY A 282 9.95 8.27 -0.03
CA GLY A 282 8.66 7.58 0.09
C GLY A 282 8.60 6.63 1.28
N ASP A 283 9.69 5.93 1.55
CA ASP A 283 9.81 5.07 2.73
C ASP A 283 9.65 5.89 4.02
N VAL A 284 10.38 6.98 4.13
CA VAL A 284 10.36 7.85 5.32
C VAL A 284 9.03 8.61 5.43
N GLN A 285 8.56 9.22 4.35
CA GLN A 285 7.38 10.08 4.40
C GLN A 285 6.08 9.28 4.56
N SER A 286 6.02 8.04 4.07
CA SER A 286 4.85 7.19 4.33
C SER A 286 4.65 6.95 5.83
N ASP A 287 5.72 6.73 6.57
CA ASP A 287 5.66 6.57 8.03
C ASP A 287 5.34 7.89 8.73
N THR A 288 5.95 8.99 8.30
CA THR A 288 5.66 10.33 8.83
C THR A 288 4.18 10.67 8.70
N VAL A 289 3.62 10.45 7.52
CA VAL A 289 2.20 10.71 7.24
C VAL A 289 1.31 9.78 8.07
N ALA A 290 1.65 8.49 8.17
CA ALA A 290 0.92 7.53 8.99
C ALA A 290 0.86 7.99 10.46
N GLN A 291 1.99 8.42 11.01
CA GLN A 291 2.07 8.94 12.38
C GLN A 291 1.26 10.23 12.55
N GLY A 292 1.34 11.12 11.58
CA GLY A 292 0.59 12.39 11.59
C GLY A 292 -0.92 12.19 11.60
N PHE A 293 -1.42 11.14 10.94
CA PHE A 293 -2.83 10.75 10.97
C PHE A 293 -3.20 9.92 12.21
N GLY A 294 -2.21 9.46 12.98
CA GLY A 294 -2.41 8.93 14.34
C GLY A 294 -2.48 7.41 14.44
N SER A 295 -2.63 6.64 13.36
CA SER A 295 -2.72 5.19 13.44
C SER A 295 -2.29 4.48 12.16
N LEU A 296 -1.29 3.59 12.30
CA LEU A 296 -0.91 2.66 11.22
C LEU A 296 -2.02 1.64 10.93
N GLY A 297 -2.86 1.33 11.92
CA GLY A 297 -4.04 0.46 11.76
C GLY A 297 -5.12 1.05 10.86
N LEU A 298 -5.01 2.33 10.50
CA LEU A 298 -5.90 3.04 9.59
C LEU A 298 -5.18 3.49 8.31
N MET A 299 -4.27 2.66 7.80
CA MET A 299 -3.52 2.94 6.59
C MET A 299 -3.72 1.83 5.56
N THR A 300 -4.10 2.21 4.34
CA THR A 300 -4.16 1.28 3.19
C THR A 300 -2.85 1.30 2.42
N SER A 301 -2.56 0.21 1.72
CA SER A 301 -1.45 0.10 0.78
C SER A 301 -1.95 -0.52 -0.52
N VAL A 302 -1.78 0.19 -1.62
CA VAL A 302 -2.23 -0.23 -2.95
C VAL A 302 -1.06 -0.20 -3.90
N LEU A 303 -0.79 -1.33 -4.55
CA LEU A 303 0.14 -1.42 -5.67
C LEU A 303 -0.65 -1.25 -6.97
N MET A 304 -0.29 -0.28 -7.78
CA MET A 304 -0.92 -0.02 -9.07
C MET A 304 0.11 -0.05 -10.19
N THR A 305 -0.20 -0.77 -11.28
CA THR A 305 0.64 -0.75 -12.48
C THR A 305 0.57 0.59 -13.21
N PRO A 306 1.59 0.93 -14.03
CA PRO A 306 1.66 2.24 -14.69
C PRO A 306 0.45 2.59 -15.55
N ASP A 307 -0.17 1.59 -16.19
CA ASP A 307 -1.38 1.77 -17.00
C ASP A 307 -2.66 1.88 -16.16
N GLY A 308 -2.56 1.69 -14.85
CA GLY A 308 -3.71 1.72 -13.93
C GLY A 308 -4.64 0.50 -14.03
N LYS A 309 -4.31 -0.50 -14.85
CA LYS A 309 -5.19 -1.65 -15.12
C LYS A 309 -5.08 -2.76 -14.09
N THR A 310 -3.95 -2.88 -13.41
CA THR A 310 -3.72 -3.93 -12.42
C THR A 310 -3.48 -3.31 -11.05
N VAL A 311 -4.19 -3.82 -10.06
CA VAL A 311 -4.08 -3.36 -8.66
C VAL A 311 -3.98 -4.57 -7.74
N GLU A 312 -3.08 -4.46 -6.77
CA GLU A 312 -3.02 -5.35 -5.61
C GLU A 312 -3.15 -4.48 -4.37
N SER A 313 -4.09 -4.81 -3.48
CA SER A 313 -4.32 -4.03 -2.26
C SER A 313 -4.07 -4.86 -1.01
N GLU A 314 -3.51 -4.22 0.01
CA GLU A 314 -3.19 -4.84 1.28
C GLU A 314 -3.31 -3.83 2.44
N ALA A 315 -3.27 -4.33 3.68
CA ALA A 315 -3.09 -3.48 4.84
C ALA A 315 -1.62 -3.06 4.96
N ALA A 316 -1.37 -1.83 5.39
CA ALA A 316 -0.01 -1.31 5.53
C ALA A 316 0.73 -1.80 6.79
N HIS A 317 0.05 -2.54 7.66
CA HIS A 317 0.62 -3.09 8.89
C HIS A 317 1.02 -4.57 8.72
N GLY A 318 1.75 -5.11 9.72
CA GLY A 318 2.18 -6.50 9.74
C GLY A 318 1.13 -7.49 10.25
N THR A 319 1.59 -8.68 10.63
CA THR A 319 0.74 -9.85 10.98
C THR A 319 0.19 -9.83 12.41
N VAL A 320 0.55 -8.85 13.22
CA VAL A 320 0.11 -8.66 14.62
C VAL A 320 0.45 -9.88 15.50
N THR A 321 1.72 -10.20 15.57
CA THR A 321 2.25 -11.38 16.25
C THR A 321 1.83 -11.45 17.73
N ARG A 322 1.88 -10.32 18.46
CA ARG A 322 1.53 -10.28 19.89
C ARG A 322 0.09 -10.73 20.13
N HIS A 323 -0.86 -10.26 19.34
CA HIS A 323 -2.25 -10.69 19.46
C HIS A 323 -2.45 -12.13 19.03
N TYR A 324 -1.68 -12.61 18.06
CA TYR A 324 -1.70 -14.01 17.67
C TYR A 324 -1.25 -14.93 18.81
N ARG A 325 -0.20 -14.56 19.57
CA ARG A 325 0.23 -15.31 20.75
C ARG A 325 -0.87 -15.38 21.81
N MET A 326 -1.58 -14.29 22.03
CA MET A 326 -2.75 -14.27 22.93
C MET A 326 -3.87 -15.19 22.44
N HIS A 327 -4.15 -15.17 21.15
CA HIS A 327 -5.15 -16.04 20.53
C HIS A 327 -4.79 -17.52 20.70
N GLN A 328 -3.51 -17.89 20.52
CA GLN A 328 -3.02 -19.24 20.73
C GLN A 328 -3.20 -19.74 22.18
N GLN A 329 -3.23 -18.82 23.14
CA GLN A 329 -3.51 -19.10 24.56
C GLN A 329 -5.01 -19.14 24.87
N GLY A 330 -5.87 -19.06 23.88
CA GLY A 330 -7.33 -19.05 24.05
C GLY A 330 -7.92 -17.71 24.49
N LYS A 331 -7.13 -16.64 24.47
CA LYS A 331 -7.60 -15.30 24.86
C LYS A 331 -8.26 -14.60 23.69
N GLU A 332 -9.34 -13.88 23.97
CA GLU A 332 -9.96 -12.95 23.02
C GLU A 332 -9.06 -11.72 22.81
N THR A 333 -9.01 -11.23 21.58
CA THR A 333 -8.22 -10.05 21.24
C THR A 333 -9.09 -8.93 20.72
N SER A 334 -8.60 -7.70 20.91
CA SER A 334 -9.15 -6.51 20.27
C SER A 334 -8.16 -6.02 19.21
N THR A 335 -8.17 -6.70 18.07
CA THR A 335 -7.31 -6.41 16.93
C THR A 335 -8.11 -5.67 15.88
N ASN A 336 -7.60 -4.53 15.40
CA ASN A 336 -8.29 -3.68 14.44
C ASN A 336 -8.32 -4.34 13.04
N PRO A 337 -9.50 -4.65 12.48
CA PRO A 337 -9.61 -5.27 11.15
C PRO A 337 -9.75 -4.27 10.01
N ILE A 338 -9.82 -2.97 10.28
CA ILE A 338 -10.24 -1.96 9.29
C ILE A 338 -9.33 -1.95 8.07
N ALA A 339 -8.02 -1.93 8.26
CA ALA A 339 -7.09 -1.89 7.13
C ALA A 339 -7.20 -3.15 6.25
N SER A 340 -7.45 -4.32 6.84
CA SER A 340 -7.71 -5.56 6.10
C SER A 340 -9.05 -5.51 5.35
N ILE A 341 -10.09 -4.93 5.95
CA ILE A 341 -11.37 -4.71 5.25
C ILE A 341 -11.16 -3.80 4.04
N PHE A 342 -10.39 -2.72 4.20
CA PHE A 342 -10.10 -1.80 3.10
C PHE A 342 -9.21 -2.42 2.02
N ALA A 343 -8.36 -3.39 2.37
CA ALA A 343 -7.67 -4.20 1.36
C ALA A 343 -8.68 -4.88 0.43
N TRP A 344 -9.73 -5.49 0.99
CA TRP A 344 -10.82 -6.07 0.21
C TRP A 344 -11.56 -5.03 -0.60
N THR A 345 -12.00 -3.94 0.02
CA THR A 345 -12.80 -2.92 -0.67
C THR A 345 -12.05 -2.24 -1.79
N ARG A 346 -10.76 -1.97 -1.64
CA ARG A 346 -9.93 -1.37 -2.70
C ARG A 346 -9.76 -2.30 -3.89
N GLY A 347 -9.54 -3.59 -3.65
CA GLY A 347 -9.48 -4.60 -4.70
C GLY A 347 -10.82 -4.78 -5.41
N LEU A 348 -11.91 -4.81 -4.66
CA LEU A 348 -13.26 -4.93 -5.22
C LEU A 348 -13.66 -3.69 -6.04
N THR A 349 -13.32 -2.51 -5.56
CA THR A 349 -13.55 -1.25 -6.30
C THR A 349 -12.85 -1.30 -7.65
N HIS A 350 -11.59 -1.75 -7.67
CA HIS A 350 -10.83 -1.87 -8.91
C HIS A 350 -11.47 -2.89 -9.86
N ARG A 351 -11.87 -4.06 -9.34
CA ARG A 351 -12.58 -5.07 -10.13
C ARG A 351 -13.85 -4.49 -10.73
N GLY A 352 -14.62 -3.77 -9.93
CA GLY A 352 -15.86 -3.14 -10.38
C GLY A 352 -15.64 -2.08 -11.48
N LYS A 353 -14.59 -1.29 -11.34
CA LYS A 353 -14.24 -0.28 -12.36
C LYS A 353 -13.81 -0.91 -13.67
N LEU A 354 -12.99 -1.96 -13.62
CA LEU A 354 -12.56 -2.69 -14.82
C LEU A 354 -13.74 -3.31 -15.57
N ASP A 355 -14.74 -3.80 -14.85
CA ASP A 355 -15.89 -4.52 -15.41
C ASP A 355 -17.10 -3.63 -15.63
N ASN A 356 -17.01 -2.33 -15.37
CA ASN A 356 -18.16 -1.40 -15.34
C ASN A 356 -19.29 -1.90 -14.43
N ASN A 357 -18.95 -2.58 -13.34
CA ASN A 357 -19.89 -3.10 -12.35
C ASN A 357 -20.13 -2.05 -11.26
N THR A 358 -21.10 -1.16 -11.48
CA THR A 358 -21.40 -0.05 -10.56
C THR A 358 -21.95 -0.52 -9.22
N GLU A 359 -22.65 -1.66 -9.18
CA GLU A 359 -23.15 -2.25 -7.92
C GLU A 359 -22.01 -2.69 -7.03
N LEU A 360 -20.97 -3.31 -7.61
CA LEU A 360 -19.79 -3.74 -6.86
C LEU A 360 -19.01 -2.55 -6.31
N VAL A 361 -18.83 -1.51 -7.11
CA VAL A 361 -18.18 -0.26 -6.66
C VAL A 361 -18.95 0.38 -5.52
N LYS A 362 -20.27 0.44 -5.64
CA LYS A 362 -21.15 0.97 -4.59
C LYS A 362 -21.09 0.15 -3.31
N PHE A 363 -21.08 -1.18 -3.42
CA PHE A 363 -20.93 -2.06 -2.26
C PHE A 363 -19.63 -1.79 -1.52
N ALA A 364 -18.52 -1.76 -2.22
CA ALA A 364 -17.19 -1.50 -1.63
C ALA A 364 -17.15 -0.12 -0.95
N SER A 365 -17.63 0.90 -1.61
CA SER A 365 -17.74 2.26 -1.06
C SER A 365 -18.63 2.31 0.20
N THR A 366 -19.74 1.61 0.18
CA THR A 366 -20.66 1.54 1.32
C THR A 366 -20.02 0.84 2.52
N LEU A 367 -19.30 -0.26 2.28
CA LEU A 367 -18.60 -0.98 3.34
C LEU A 367 -17.51 -0.09 3.99
N GLU A 368 -16.76 0.65 3.19
CA GLU A 368 -15.77 1.62 3.69
C GLU A 368 -16.44 2.68 4.58
N LYS A 369 -17.53 3.25 4.10
CA LYS A 369 -18.30 4.26 4.82
C LYS A 369 -18.85 3.73 6.15
N VAL A 370 -19.36 2.51 6.14
CA VAL A 370 -19.87 1.84 7.34
C VAL A 370 -18.77 1.63 8.37
N CYS A 371 -17.58 1.22 7.95
CA CYS A 371 -16.43 1.09 8.87
C CYS A 371 -16.12 2.41 9.57
N ILE A 372 -16.04 3.49 8.81
CA ILE A 372 -15.75 4.84 9.34
C ILE A 372 -16.87 5.30 10.28
N GLU A 373 -18.12 5.19 9.87
CA GLU A 373 -19.29 5.60 10.66
C GLU A 373 -19.41 4.79 11.95
N THR A 374 -19.07 3.51 11.93
CA THR A 374 -19.08 2.65 13.12
C THR A 374 -18.08 3.16 14.15
N VAL A 375 -16.86 3.48 13.73
CA VAL A 375 -15.84 4.10 14.60
C VAL A 375 -16.33 5.46 15.11
N GLU A 376 -16.84 6.30 14.22
CA GLU A 376 -17.30 7.64 14.57
C GLU A 376 -18.51 7.64 15.53
N SER A 377 -19.29 6.56 15.52
CA SER A 377 -20.40 6.37 16.49
C SER A 377 -19.94 5.92 17.88
N GLY A 378 -18.65 5.65 18.05
CA GLY A 378 -18.07 5.23 19.32
C GLY A 378 -17.78 3.73 19.47
N SER A 379 -18.07 2.92 18.45
CA SER A 379 -17.78 1.48 18.45
C SER A 379 -16.46 1.21 17.73
N MET A 380 -15.46 0.74 18.47
CA MET A 380 -14.12 0.55 17.92
C MET A 380 -13.30 -0.45 18.74
N THR A 381 -12.20 -0.89 18.18
CA THR A 381 -11.21 -1.73 18.85
C THR A 381 -10.32 -0.92 19.80
N LYS A 382 -9.59 -1.62 20.65
CA LYS A 382 -8.80 -1.02 21.73
C LYS A 382 -7.78 0.00 21.26
N ASP A 383 -7.06 -0.29 20.17
CA ASP A 383 -6.02 0.58 19.63
C ASP A 383 -6.53 1.99 19.32
N LEU A 384 -7.74 2.10 18.80
CA LEU A 384 -8.38 3.39 18.50
C LEU A 384 -9.01 4.02 19.73
N ALA A 385 -9.67 3.22 20.56
CA ALA A 385 -10.35 3.70 21.77
C ALA A 385 -9.40 4.40 22.73
N ILE A 386 -8.22 3.82 22.97
CA ILE A 386 -7.23 4.40 23.89
C ILE A 386 -6.56 5.67 23.35
N LEU A 387 -6.64 5.94 22.05
CA LEU A 387 -6.20 7.21 21.48
C LEU A 387 -7.16 8.36 21.81
N ILE A 388 -8.43 8.04 21.99
CA ILE A 388 -9.46 9.01 22.38
C ILE A 388 -9.41 9.26 23.87
N GLU A 389 -9.41 8.19 24.67
CA GLU A 389 -9.34 8.24 26.13
C GLU A 389 -8.73 6.94 26.67
N LYS A 390 -7.74 7.04 27.58
CA LYS A 390 -7.01 5.88 28.12
C LYS A 390 -7.90 4.81 28.76
N SER A 391 -9.01 5.20 29.37
CA SER A 391 -9.96 4.31 30.05
C SER A 391 -11.19 3.99 29.21
N ALA A 392 -11.18 4.32 27.91
CA ALA A 392 -12.32 4.10 27.03
C ALA A 392 -12.69 2.63 26.92
N LYS A 393 -13.97 2.37 26.86
CA LYS A 393 -14.48 1.03 26.53
C LYS A 393 -14.20 0.72 25.06
N TYR A 394 -13.93 -0.53 24.77
CA TYR A 394 -13.63 -0.98 23.41
C TYR A 394 -14.32 -2.32 23.13
N LEU A 395 -14.43 -2.65 21.87
CA LEU A 395 -14.97 -3.92 21.40
C LEU A 395 -13.83 -4.91 21.11
N THR A 396 -14.11 -6.20 21.28
CA THR A 396 -13.25 -7.25 20.71
C THR A 396 -13.34 -7.22 19.19
N THR A 397 -12.41 -7.88 18.52
CA THR A 397 -12.43 -8.00 17.05
C THR A 397 -13.76 -8.54 16.54
N ASN A 398 -14.27 -9.62 17.15
CA ASN A 398 -15.54 -10.22 16.76
C ASN A 398 -16.73 -9.29 16.98
N GLN A 399 -16.78 -8.62 18.14
CA GLN A 399 -17.84 -7.64 18.43
C GLN A 399 -17.83 -6.48 17.44
N PHE A 400 -16.63 -6.01 17.06
CA PHE A 400 -16.49 -4.94 16.10
C PHE A 400 -16.93 -5.35 14.70
N LEU A 401 -16.55 -6.55 14.25
CA LEU A 401 -17.01 -7.10 12.96
C LEU A 401 -18.53 -7.31 12.93
N GLU A 402 -19.14 -7.74 14.04
CA GLU A 402 -20.60 -7.84 14.17
C GLU A 402 -21.27 -6.47 14.07
N ALA A 403 -20.70 -5.44 14.69
CA ALA A 403 -21.21 -4.07 14.61
C ALA A 403 -21.15 -3.55 13.17
N ILE A 404 -20.04 -3.80 12.46
CA ILE A 404 -19.90 -3.43 11.06
C ILE A 404 -20.94 -4.15 10.21
N ASP A 405 -21.09 -5.46 10.36
CA ASP A 405 -22.05 -6.25 9.58
C ASP A 405 -23.49 -5.78 9.83
N SER A 406 -23.86 -5.54 11.07
CA SER A 406 -25.17 -5.00 11.44
C SER A 406 -25.44 -3.65 10.77
N ASN A 407 -24.47 -2.74 10.83
CA ASN A 407 -24.58 -1.42 10.20
C ASN A 407 -24.59 -1.49 8.67
N LEU A 408 -23.83 -2.43 8.10
CA LEU A 408 -23.81 -2.66 6.65
C LEU A 408 -25.19 -3.13 6.16
N LYS A 409 -25.82 -4.06 6.85
CA LYS A 409 -27.20 -4.53 6.53
C LYS A 409 -28.20 -3.39 6.54
N LYS A 410 -28.11 -2.50 7.52
CA LYS A 410 -29.00 -1.31 7.60
C LYS A 410 -28.80 -0.37 6.41
N LYS A 411 -27.56 -0.19 5.95
CA LYS A 411 -27.23 0.70 4.81
C LYS A 411 -27.63 0.12 3.47
N LEU A 412 -27.58 -1.21 3.32
CA LEU A 412 -27.91 -1.90 2.07
C LEU A 412 -29.43 -2.13 1.91
N ASN A 413 -30.17 -2.04 2.99
CA ASN A 413 -31.63 -2.11 2.97
C ASN A 413 -32.20 -0.67 2.85
#